data_4ee238a1955ad352a8a8f709824ae7ae
#
_entry.id   4ee238a1955ad352a8a8f709824ae7ae
#
_cell.length_a   1.000
_cell.length_b   1.000
_cell.length_c   1.000
_cell.angle_alpha   90.00
_cell.angle_beta   90.00
_cell.angle_gamma   90.00
#
_symmetry.space_group_name_H-M   'P 1'
#
loop_
_entity.id
_entity.type
_entity.pdbx_description
1 polymer ?
#
loop_
_entity_poly.entity_id
_entity_poly.type
_entity_poly.pdbx_seq_one_letter_code
_entity_poly.pdbx_strand_id
1 'polypeptide(L)'
;VAPTVTIVGLGPAGSDLATTGTLEAIAANAVRFVRTSRHPAVTLLGEVTGLDHHYEVAASFDEVYAGIVEEVVAAASEAGSVLYAVPGSPMVAERTVEMLIADDRVDTVVLPALSFADLAWTRLGTDPLTAGVRIVDA
;
A
#
# COMPACT_ATOMS: atom_id res chain seq x y z
N VAL A 1 -17.78 15.65 -6.79
CA VAL A 1 -16.67 14.77 -7.18
C VAL A 1 -16.11 14.13 -5.92
N ALA A 2 -16.02 12.81 -5.91
CA ALA A 2 -15.45 12.08 -4.77
C ALA A 2 -13.94 12.39 -4.64
N PRO A 3 -13.41 12.47 -3.41
CA PRO A 3 -11.98 12.58 -3.20
C PRO A 3 -11.25 11.32 -3.69
N THR A 4 -10.00 11.46 -4.08
CA THR A 4 -9.21 10.39 -4.67
C THR A 4 -8.15 9.87 -3.71
N VAL A 5 -8.06 8.55 -3.58
CA VAL A 5 -6.95 7.87 -2.91
C VAL A 5 -6.11 7.15 -3.97
N THR A 6 -4.89 7.62 -4.18
CA THR A 6 -3.92 6.94 -5.04
C THR A 6 -3.14 5.93 -4.21
N ILE A 7 -3.27 4.66 -4.55
CA ILE A 7 -2.69 3.55 -3.79
C ILE A 7 -1.47 3.02 -4.53
N VAL A 8 -0.33 3.00 -3.86
CA VAL A 8 0.94 2.54 -4.41
C VAL A 8 1.58 1.47 -3.54
N GLY A 9 2.37 0.61 -4.16
CA GLY A 9 3.21 -0.36 -3.46
C GLY A 9 4.67 0.08 -3.46
N LEU A 10 5.34 -0.11 -2.34
CA LEU A 10 6.76 0.22 -2.20
C LEU A 10 7.70 -0.89 -2.70
N GLY A 11 7.13 -2.00 -3.14
CA GLY A 11 7.92 -3.16 -3.51
C GLY A 11 8.33 -4.02 -2.32
N PRO A 12 9.00 -5.16 -2.55
CA PRO A 12 9.27 -6.16 -1.52
C PRO A 12 10.56 -5.94 -0.73
N ALA A 13 11.35 -4.91 -1.05
CA ALA A 13 12.64 -4.65 -0.41
C ALA A 13 13.01 -3.16 -0.49
N GLY A 14 14.21 -2.83 -0.94
CA GLY A 14 14.70 -1.46 -1.02
C GLY A 14 14.07 -0.62 -2.14
N SER A 15 14.45 0.64 -2.20
CA SER A 15 13.91 1.62 -3.15
C SER A 15 14.20 1.29 -4.63
N ASP A 16 15.20 0.47 -4.90
CA ASP A 16 15.55 -0.02 -6.24
C ASP A 16 14.46 -0.89 -6.87
N LEU A 17 13.55 -1.45 -6.06
CA LEU A 17 12.42 -2.26 -6.52
C LEU A 17 11.09 -1.50 -6.60
N ALA A 18 11.11 -0.19 -6.36
CA ALA A 18 9.94 0.65 -6.59
C ALA A 18 9.80 0.99 -8.07
N THR A 19 8.56 1.03 -8.56
CA THR A 19 8.29 1.36 -9.96
C THR A 19 8.41 2.86 -10.22
N THR A 20 8.67 3.23 -11.47
CA THR A 20 8.63 4.62 -11.92
C THR A 20 7.25 5.24 -11.70
N GLY A 21 6.17 4.48 -11.94
CA GLY A 21 4.80 4.94 -11.70
C GLY A 21 4.55 5.29 -10.24
N THR A 22 5.08 4.50 -9.31
CA THR A 22 5.02 4.82 -7.88
C THR A 22 5.75 6.12 -7.56
N LEU A 23 6.95 6.33 -8.11
CA LEU A 23 7.70 7.58 -7.89
C LEU A 23 6.96 8.81 -8.43
N GLU A 24 6.36 8.71 -9.60
CA GLU A 24 5.55 9.77 -10.19
C GLU A 24 4.32 10.09 -9.35
N ALA A 25 3.63 9.07 -8.84
CA ALA A 25 2.47 9.25 -7.96
C ALA A 25 2.85 9.92 -6.65
N ILE A 26 3.99 9.56 -6.05
CA ILE A 26 4.50 10.21 -4.85
C ILE A 26 4.74 11.70 -5.10
N ALA A 27 5.39 12.03 -6.22
CA ALA A 27 5.67 13.42 -6.58
C ALA A 27 4.38 14.24 -6.82
N ALA A 28 3.33 13.60 -7.33
CA ALA A 28 2.05 14.25 -7.63
C ALA A 28 1.14 14.46 -6.43
N ASN A 29 1.42 13.84 -5.28
CA ASN A 29 0.58 13.90 -4.08
C ASN A 29 1.35 14.49 -2.91
N ALA A 30 0.87 15.60 -2.36
CA ALA A 30 1.50 16.26 -1.21
C ALA A 30 1.13 15.59 0.12
N VAL A 31 -0.09 15.08 0.24
CA VAL A 31 -0.58 14.39 1.45
C VAL A 31 -0.37 12.90 1.28
N ARG A 32 0.48 12.33 2.12
CA ARG A 32 0.96 10.94 1.97
C ARG A 32 0.83 10.17 3.26
N PHE A 33 0.32 8.95 3.12
CA PHE A 33 0.24 7.96 4.20
C PHE A 33 1.01 6.72 3.83
N VAL A 34 1.58 6.05 4.82
CA VAL A 34 2.16 4.71 4.69
C VAL A 34 1.59 3.79 5.77
N ARG A 35 1.19 2.59 5.39
CA ARG A 35 0.60 1.62 6.32
C ARG A 35 1.54 1.33 7.50
N THR A 36 2.82 1.17 7.21
CA THR A 36 3.86 1.07 8.23
C THR A 36 5.11 1.83 7.81
N SER A 37 5.72 2.51 8.76
CA SER A 37 7.01 3.19 8.56
C SER A 37 8.19 2.22 8.58
N ARG A 38 7.96 0.96 8.91
CA ARG A 38 8.98 -0.10 8.99
C ARG A 38 9.19 -0.78 7.64
N HIS A 39 9.67 -0.02 6.66
CA HIS A 39 9.96 -0.52 5.33
C HIS A 39 11.22 0.17 4.77
N PRO A 40 12.13 -0.58 4.11
CA PRO A 40 13.39 0.01 3.61
C PRO A 40 13.18 1.13 2.58
N ALA A 41 12.09 1.11 1.82
CA ALA A 41 11.79 2.11 0.80
C ALA A 41 10.95 3.30 1.31
N VAL A 42 10.66 3.39 2.59
CA VAL A 42 9.83 4.48 3.16
C VAL A 42 10.44 5.86 2.92
N THR A 43 11.77 5.94 2.79
CA THR A 43 12.49 7.19 2.49
C THR A 43 12.09 7.82 1.16
N LEU A 44 11.55 7.05 0.21
CA LEU A 44 11.01 7.56 -1.06
C LEU A 44 9.83 8.52 -0.86
N LEU A 45 9.11 8.36 0.24
CA LEU A 45 7.88 9.10 0.50
C LEU A 45 8.14 10.52 1.02
N GLY A 46 9.36 10.83 1.48
CA GLY A 46 9.68 12.12 2.08
C GLY A 46 8.80 12.38 3.30
N GLU A 47 8.11 13.52 3.31
CA GLU A 47 7.14 13.84 4.36
C GLU A 47 5.91 12.94 4.23
N VAL A 48 5.68 12.10 5.23
CA VAL A 48 4.65 11.06 5.23
C VAL A 48 4.13 10.80 6.64
N THR A 49 2.85 10.47 6.74
CA THR A 49 2.23 10.01 7.98
C THR A 49 2.22 8.49 8.03
N GLY A 50 2.94 7.91 9.00
CA GLY A 50 2.88 6.47 9.30
C GLY A 50 1.60 6.13 10.05
N LEU A 51 1.04 4.96 9.77
CA LEU A 51 -0.21 4.49 10.37
C LEU A 51 0.02 3.37 11.40
N ASP A 52 1.27 3.20 11.86
CA ASP A 52 1.65 2.18 12.84
C ASP A 52 0.90 2.32 14.18
N HIS A 53 0.49 3.53 14.55
CA HIS A 53 -0.23 3.78 15.80
C HIS A 53 -1.57 3.04 15.92
N HIS A 54 -2.21 2.70 14.80
CA HIS A 54 -3.43 1.90 14.83
C HIS A 54 -3.20 0.48 15.35
N TYR A 55 -2.00 -0.08 15.11
CA TYR A 55 -1.61 -1.39 15.62
C TYR A 55 -1.35 -1.39 17.14
N GLU A 56 -1.01 -0.24 17.70
CA GLU A 56 -0.68 -0.11 19.11
C GLU A 56 -1.92 0.03 20.01
N VAL A 57 -3.00 0.60 19.48
CA VAL A 57 -4.19 0.96 20.27
C VAL A 57 -5.41 0.07 20.03
N ALA A 58 -5.48 -0.62 18.89
CA ALA A 58 -6.62 -1.45 18.54
C ALA A 58 -6.60 -2.81 19.25
N ALA A 59 -7.78 -3.32 19.59
CA ALA A 59 -7.95 -4.62 20.25
C ALA A 59 -7.92 -5.80 19.26
N SER A 60 -8.11 -5.54 17.96
CA SER A 60 -8.13 -6.56 16.91
C SER A 60 -7.57 -6.02 15.61
N PHE A 61 -7.19 -6.91 14.68
CA PHE A 61 -6.78 -6.50 13.34
C PHE A 61 -7.89 -5.82 12.56
N ASP A 62 -9.13 -6.25 12.73
CA ASP A 62 -10.29 -5.60 12.07
C ASP A 62 -10.42 -4.13 12.51
N GLU A 63 -10.21 -3.83 13.78
CA GLU A 63 -10.20 -2.45 14.29
C GLU A 63 -9.01 -1.65 13.76
N VAL A 64 -7.83 -2.27 13.61
CA VAL A 64 -6.66 -1.63 13.00
C VAL A 64 -6.99 -1.20 11.57
N TYR A 65 -7.51 -2.10 10.79
CA TYR A 65 -7.80 -1.83 9.37
C TYR A 65 -8.90 -0.80 9.21
N ALA A 66 -9.95 -0.88 10.01
CA ALA A 66 -11.00 0.13 10.01
C ALA A 66 -10.46 1.52 10.39
N GLY A 67 -9.60 1.60 11.39
CA GLY A 67 -8.96 2.85 11.80
C GLY A 67 -8.09 3.47 10.73
N ILE A 68 -7.28 2.67 10.04
CA ILE A 68 -6.45 3.10 8.92
C ILE A 68 -7.33 3.67 7.79
N VAL A 69 -8.36 2.94 7.40
CA VAL A 69 -9.27 3.36 6.33
C VAL A 69 -9.96 4.68 6.70
N GLU A 70 -10.48 4.81 7.92
CA GLU A 70 -11.13 6.05 8.37
C GLU A 70 -10.18 7.24 8.33
N GLU A 71 -8.93 7.09 8.76
CA GLU A 71 -7.94 8.17 8.74
C GLU A 71 -7.62 8.60 7.29
N VAL A 72 -7.41 7.66 6.39
CA VAL A 72 -7.11 7.93 4.98
C VAL A 72 -8.30 8.59 4.28
N VAL A 73 -9.51 8.08 4.50
CA VAL A 73 -10.74 8.64 3.91
C VAL A 73 -11.00 10.06 4.42
N ALA A 74 -10.84 10.29 5.72
CA ALA A 74 -11.00 11.62 6.30
C ALA A 74 -10.02 12.63 5.69
N ALA A 75 -8.75 12.25 5.57
CA ALA A 75 -7.74 13.11 4.95
C ALA A 75 -8.01 13.35 3.46
N ALA A 76 -8.48 12.35 2.73
CA ALA A 76 -8.87 12.51 1.33
C ALA A 76 -10.04 13.48 1.18
N SER A 77 -11.03 13.37 2.06
CA SER A 77 -12.19 14.29 2.06
C SER A 77 -11.79 15.73 2.33
N GLU A 78 -10.78 15.95 3.16
CA GLU A 78 -10.28 17.28 3.49
C GLU A 78 -9.37 17.85 2.39
N ALA A 79 -8.45 17.06 1.86
CA ALA A 79 -7.43 17.49 0.90
C ALA A 79 -7.86 17.37 -0.58
N GLY A 80 -8.90 16.61 -0.87
CA GLY A 80 -9.33 16.28 -2.24
C GLY A 80 -8.61 15.10 -2.85
N SER A 81 -7.34 14.90 -2.55
CA SER A 81 -6.55 13.73 -2.96
C SER A 81 -5.45 13.42 -1.95
N VAL A 82 -5.19 12.14 -1.77
CA VAL A 82 -4.10 11.64 -0.92
C VAL A 82 -3.43 10.43 -1.58
N LEU A 83 -2.20 10.16 -1.17
CA LEU A 83 -1.49 8.94 -1.52
C LEU A 83 -1.48 8.00 -0.32
N TYR A 84 -1.74 6.72 -0.56
CA TYR A 84 -1.60 5.65 0.42
C TYR A 84 -0.62 4.60 -0.08
N ALA A 85 0.49 4.45 0.63
CA ALA A 85 1.55 3.51 0.30
C ALA A 85 1.52 2.28 1.21
N VAL A 86 1.75 1.12 0.62
CA VAL A 86 1.83 -0.16 1.33
C VAL A 86 3.12 -0.91 0.97
N PRO A 87 3.62 -1.79 1.83
CA PRO A 87 4.72 -2.70 1.47
C PRO A 87 4.32 -3.61 0.31
N GLY A 88 5.28 -4.00 -0.51
CA GLY A 88 5.05 -4.93 -1.62
C GLY A 88 4.09 -4.41 -2.67
N SER A 89 3.15 -5.26 -3.08
CA SER A 89 2.08 -4.94 -4.03
C SER A 89 0.77 -4.62 -3.29
N PRO A 90 0.03 -3.58 -3.70
CA PRO A 90 -1.26 -3.25 -3.10
C PRO A 90 -2.30 -4.36 -3.19
N MET A 91 -2.16 -5.25 -4.17
CA MET A 91 -3.14 -6.33 -4.41
C MET A 91 -2.75 -7.66 -3.76
N VAL A 92 -1.68 -7.71 -2.98
CA VAL A 92 -1.21 -8.92 -2.33
C VAL A 92 -1.19 -8.77 -0.82
N ALA A 93 -2.13 -9.44 -0.13
CA ALA A 93 -2.26 -9.47 1.32
C ALA A 93 -2.41 -8.08 1.98
N GLU A 94 -3.13 -7.17 1.34
CA GLU A 94 -3.40 -5.82 1.84
C GLU A 94 -4.90 -5.59 2.03
N ARG A 95 -5.40 -5.94 3.23
CA ARG A 95 -6.83 -5.83 3.56
C ARG A 95 -7.36 -4.39 3.48
N THR A 96 -6.56 -3.40 3.91
CA THR A 96 -6.97 -2.00 3.85
C THR A 96 -7.17 -1.50 2.43
N VAL A 97 -6.41 -2.03 1.47
CA VAL A 97 -6.57 -1.70 0.04
C VAL A 97 -7.91 -2.22 -0.47
N GLU A 98 -8.26 -3.47 -0.16
CA GLU A 98 -9.57 -4.01 -0.53
C GLU A 98 -10.72 -3.17 0.06
N MET A 99 -10.58 -2.74 1.31
CA MET A 99 -11.57 -1.93 1.98
C MET A 99 -11.72 -0.55 1.33
N LEU A 100 -10.61 0.09 0.96
CA LEU A 100 -10.62 1.39 0.27
C LEU A 100 -11.27 1.29 -1.13
N ILE A 101 -10.96 0.22 -1.87
CA ILE A 101 -11.57 -0.03 -3.19
C ILE A 101 -13.11 -0.19 -3.08
N ALA A 102 -13.57 -0.79 -2.00
CA ALA A 102 -14.99 -1.01 -1.75
C ALA A 102 -15.70 0.19 -1.08
N ASP A 103 -14.98 1.24 -0.72
CA ASP A 103 -15.53 2.38 0.02
C ASP A 103 -16.10 3.44 -0.93
N ASP A 104 -17.42 3.63 -0.88
CA ASP A 104 -18.14 4.56 -1.77
C ASP A 104 -17.81 6.04 -1.50
N ARG A 105 -17.12 6.36 -0.41
CA ARG A 105 -16.77 7.74 -0.06
C ARG A 105 -15.57 8.28 -0.84
N VAL A 106 -14.79 7.40 -1.49
CA VAL A 106 -13.58 7.77 -2.23
C VAL A 106 -13.53 7.07 -3.57
N ASP A 107 -12.87 7.72 -4.54
CA ASP A 107 -12.41 7.04 -5.76
C ASP A 107 -10.98 6.54 -5.53
N THR A 108 -10.67 5.36 -6.01
CA THR A 108 -9.33 4.79 -5.86
C THR A 108 -8.63 4.64 -7.21
N VAL A 109 -7.33 4.95 -7.22
CA VAL A 109 -6.42 4.66 -8.32
C VAL A 109 -5.34 3.75 -7.76
N VAL A 110 -5.31 2.49 -8.19
CA VAL A 110 -4.33 1.51 -7.69
C VAL A 110 -3.25 1.27 -8.75
N LEU A 111 -2.00 1.51 -8.38
CA LEU A 111 -0.85 1.27 -9.26
C LEU A 111 -0.23 -0.10 -8.95
N PRO A 112 0.18 -0.86 -9.99
CA PRO A 112 0.85 -2.14 -9.77
C PRO A 112 2.25 -1.94 -9.18
N ALA A 113 2.69 -2.95 -8.43
CA ALA A 113 4.03 -3.00 -7.87
C ALA A 113 4.51 -4.44 -7.75
N LEU A 114 5.81 -4.64 -7.51
CA LEU A 114 6.37 -5.95 -7.24
C LEU A 114 5.96 -6.42 -5.84
N SER A 115 5.62 -7.70 -5.72
CA SER A 115 5.36 -8.37 -4.45
C SER A 115 6.56 -9.18 -3.96
N PHE A 116 6.49 -9.67 -2.72
CA PHE A 116 7.47 -10.60 -2.18
C PHE A 116 7.64 -11.86 -3.06
N ALA A 117 6.59 -12.27 -3.74
CA ALA A 117 6.62 -13.44 -4.62
C ALA A 117 7.57 -13.23 -5.81
N ASP A 118 7.56 -12.04 -6.43
CA ASP A 118 8.49 -11.69 -7.51
C ASP A 118 9.95 -11.83 -7.07
N LEU A 119 10.26 -11.33 -5.88
CA LEU A 119 11.59 -11.41 -5.32
C LEU A 119 11.97 -12.86 -4.97
N ALA A 120 11.05 -13.62 -4.39
CA ALA A 120 11.25 -15.02 -4.04
C ALA A 120 11.53 -15.87 -5.28
N TRP A 121 10.75 -15.72 -6.33
CA TRP A 121 10.95 -16.45 -7.59
C TRP A 121 12.34 -16.16 -8.20
N THR A 122 12.74 -14.90 -8.19
CA THR A 122 14.03 -14.46 -8.70
C THR A 122 15.18 -15.09 -7.90
N ARG A 123 15.10 -15.05 -6.57
CA ARG A 123 16.14 -15.60 -5.68
C ARG A 123 16.23 -17.11 -5.71
N LEU A 124 15.09 -17.78 -5.88
CA LEU A 124 15.03 -19.25 -5.99
C LEU A 124 15.34 -19.74 -7.41
N GLY A 125 15.37 -18.85 -8.40
CA GLY A 125 15.53 -19.25 -9.80
C GLY A 125 14.36 -20.09 -10.31
N THR A 126 13.14 -19.81 -9.81
CA THR A 126 11.94 -20.61 -10.09
C THR A 126 10.95 -19.84 -10.92
N ASP A 127 10.54 -20.41 -12.06
CA ASP A 127 9.41 -19.92 -12.84
C ASP A 127 8.11 -20.52 -12.28
N PRO A 128 7.16 -19.70 -11.82
CA PRO A 128 5.93 -20.18 -11.19
C PRO A 128 5.03 -20.98 -12.16
N LEU A 129 5.10 -20.69 -13.46
CA LEU A 129 4.33 -21.45 -14.46
C LEU A 129 4.89 -22.87 -14.63
N THR A 130 6.21 -23.01 -14.67
CA THR A 130 6.87 -24.31 -14.83
C THR A 130 6.77 -25.16 -13.57
N ALA A 131 7.02 -24.56 -12.42
CA ALA A 131 7.05 -25.26 -11.13
C ALA A 131 5.65 -25.48 -10.54
N GLY A 132 4.69 -24.68 -10.93
CA GLY A 132 3.39 -24.60 -10.26
C GLY A 132 3.46 -23.82 -8.94
N VAL A 133 2.52 -22.90 -8.74
CA VAL A 133 2.44 -22.08 -7.51
C VAL A 133 1.01 -22.08 -7.01
N ARG A 134 0.88 -22.22 -5.70
CA ARG A 134 -0.36 -22.01 -4.97
C ARG A 134 -0.15 -20.91 -3.95
N ILE A 135 -0.97 -19.87 -4.01
CA ILE A 135 -0.94 -18.76 -3.06
C ILE A 135 -2.14 -18.93 -2.12
N VAL A 136 -1.89 -18.99 -0.84
CA VAL A 136 -2.92 -19.14 0.19
C VAL A 136 -2.64 -18.16 1.33
N ASP A 137 -3.72 -17.68 1.93
CA ASP A 137 -3.63 -16.93 3.19
C ASP A 137 -3.41 -17.91 4.35
N ALA A 138 -2.53 -17.55 5.27
CA ALA A 138 -2.15 -18.39 6.39
C ALA A 138 -2.97 -18.10 7.65
#